data_68132ccc682fae0f40d5b39354d60321
#
_entry.id   68132ccc682fae0f40d5b39354d60321
#
_cell.length_a   1.000
_cell.length_b   1.000
_cell.length_c   1.000
_cell.angle_alpha   90.00
_cell.angle_beta   90.00
_cell.angle_gamma   90.00
#
_symmetry.space_group_name_H-M   'P 1'
#
loop_
_entity.id
_entity.type
_entity.pdbx_description
1 polymer ?
#
loop_
_entity_poly.entity_id
_entity_poly.type
_entity_poly.pdbx_seq_one_letter_code
_entity_poly.pdbx_strand_id
1 'polypeptide(L)'
;ADLYRAIQRITPASGLEAVRDVVEANNTVYAVLENLGGTPLEQWLENRPAPVRAEEACAMLRPVFEGVAAMHKAGLVHRGICPENIRVMADGRCRLAGYATVGLRTAGSGLHEQLYEGYSAPEQYTTAEFEGRYTDEYSLAAVFYRMVCGQAPMPAAQRVVSDSNPRARTVEPAVPAYVSDVLQLGLRLKVMERIQTVPQLYQALSSKEYTDELTRTMKPETPMHPARAEQSGQGREHLLSLKGLLAGILILLSVLILLTLWGIVSSKEEQLSLIHISEPTRRVVIS
;
A
#
# COMPACT_ATOMS: atom_id res chain seq x y z
N ALA A 1 -25.32 -1.30 -3.03
CA ALA A 1 -26.11 -0.53 -4.04
C ALA A 1 -25.41 0.79 -4.39
N ASP A 2 -25.14 1.66 -3.43
CA ASP A 2 -24.74 3.07 -3.67
C ASP A 2 -23.42 3.21 -4.45
N LEU A 3 -22.43 2.35 -4.16
CA LEU A 3 -21.17 2.31 -4.90
C LEU A 3 -21.42 2.06 -6.40
N TYR A 4 -22.17 1.01 -6.75
CA TYR A 4 -22.44 0.69 -8.15
C TYR A 4 -23.30 1.75 -8.85
N ARG A 5 -24.26 2.37 -8.13
CA ARG A 5 -25.01 3.52 -8.66
C ARG A 5 -24.11 4.74 -8.88
N ALA A 6 -23.13 4.97 -8.02
CA ALA A 6 -22.15 6.03 -8.21
C ALA A 6 -21.24 5.73 -9.42
N ILE A 7 -20.76 4.49 -9.56
CA ILE A 7 -20.00 4.05 -10.73
C ILE A 7 -20.84 4.19 -12.02
N GLN A 8 -22.11 3.79 -12.00
CA GLN A 8 -23.02 3.91 -13.14
C GLN A 8 -23.11 5.35 -13.69
N ARG A 9 -23.03 6.36 -12.82
CA ARG A 9 -23.07 7.78 -13.24
C ARG A 9 -21.80 8.25 -13.93
N ILE A 10 -20.67 7.61 -13.68
CA ILE A 10 -19.36 7.98 -14.27
C ILE A 10 -18.96 7.10 -15.44
N THR A 11 -19.64 5.98 -15.67
CA THR A 11 -19.30 4.99 -16.71
C THR A 11 -19.53 5.36 -18.17
N PRO A 12 -19.97 6.55 -18.59
CA PRO A 12 -19.69 7.01 -19.93
C PRO A 12 -18.19 7.19 -20.22
N ALA A 13 -17.32 7.12 -19.21
CA ALA A 13 -15.86 7.11 -19.40
C ALA A 13 -15.44 5.82 -20.12
N SER A 14 -14.90 5.95 -21.32
CA SER A 14 -14.58 4.84 -22.24
C SER A 14 -13.57 3.82 -21.68
N GLY A 15 -12.83 4.17 -20.62
CA GLY A 15 -11.80 3.33 -20.02
C GLY A 15 -12.27 2.40 -18.89
N LEU A 16 -13.56 2.46 -18.51
CA LEU A 16 -14.12 1.64 -17.43
C LEU A 16 -15.18 0.68 -17.97
N GLU A 17 -15.32 -0.47 -17.30
CA GLU A 17 -16.48 -1.35 -17.48
C GLU A 17 -17.77 -0.64 -17.06
N ALA A 18 -18.78 -0.60 -17.92
CA ALA A 18 -20.02 0.08 -17.61
C ALA A 18 -20.89 -0.73 -16.64
N VAL A 19 -21.42 -0.06 -15.61
CA VAL A 19 -22.53 -0.57 -14.81
C VAL A 19 -23.83 -0.26 -15.57
N ARG A 20 -24.46 -1.29 -16.12
CA ARG A 20 -25.70 -1.17 -16.91
C ARG A 20 -26.91 -0.98 -16.03
N ASP A 21 -27.00 -1.74 -14.95
CA ASP A 21 -28.11 -1.68 -14.02
C ASP A 21 -27.68 -2.10 -12.60
N VAL A 22 -28.47 -1.68 -11.60
CA VAL A 22 -28.31 -2.08 -10.19
C VAL A 22 -29.67 -2.50 -9.65
N VAL A 23 -29.86 -3.79 -9.47
CA VAL A 23 -31.13 -4.41 -9.05
C VAL A 23 -31.01 -4.87 -7.61
N GLU A 24 -32.01 -4.53 -6.79
CA GLU A 24 -32.16 -5.05 -5.42
C GLU A 24 -33.26 -6.13 -5.41
N ALA A 25 -32.88 -7.36 -5.12
CA ALA A 25 -33.80 -8.49 -5.03
C ALA A 25 -33.25 -9.53 -4.03
N ASN A 26 -34.14 -10.31 -3.42
CA ASN A 26 -33.78 -11.39 -2.49
C ASN A 26 -32.84 -10.95 -1.36
N ASN A 27 -33.04 -9.75 -0.82
CA ASN A 27 -32.20 -9.13 0.20
C ASN A 27 -30.71 -9.00 -0.21
N THR A 28 -30.46 -8.89 -1.50
CA THR A 28 -29.13 -8.82 -2.14
C THR A 28 -29.13 -7.75 -3.23
N VAL A 29 -27.94 -7.24 -3.55
CA VAL A 29 -27.71 -6.27 -4.64
C VAL A 29 -27.02 -6.96 -5.79
N TYR A 30 -27.60 -6.86 -6.99
CA TYR A 30 -27.04 -7.34 -8.24
C TYR A 30 -26.59 -6.16 -9.08
N ALA A 31 -25.32 -6.09 -9.42
CA ALA A 31 -24.82 -5.15 -10.41
C ALA A 31 -24.75 -5.84 -11.78
N VAL A 32 -25.45 -5.30 -12.74
CA VAL A 32 -25.42 -5.76 -14.13
C VAL A 32 -24.32 -4.99 -14.85
N LEU A 33 -23.25 -5.67 -15.20
CA LEU A 33 -22.09 -5.08 -15.84
C LEU A 33 -22.12 -5.29 -17.35
N GLU A 34 -21.43 -4.43 -18.08
CA GLU A 34 -21.16 -4.62 -19.49
C GLU A 34 -20.26 -5.84 -19.68
N ASN A 35 -20.54 -6.66 -20.69
CA ASN A 35 -19.57 -7.66 -21.12
C ASN A 35 -18.52 -6.98 -22.01
N LEU A 36 -17.35 -6.69 -21.47
CA LEU A 36 -16.29 -6.00 -22.22
C LEU A 36 -15.73 -6.82 -23.38
N GLY A 37 -15.74 -8.16 -23.28
CA GLY A 37 -14.95 -8.98 -24.18
C GLY A 37 -13.46 -8.72 -24.03
N GLY A 38 -12.69 -8.74 -25.12
CA GLY A 38 -11.24 -8.51 -25.12
C GLY A 38 -10.45 -9.60 -24.40
N THR A 39 -9.13 -9.43 -24.36
CA THR A 39 -8.20 -10.36 -23.71
C THR A 39 -7.71 -9.76 -22.39
N PRO A 40 -7.65 -10.50 -21.26
CA PRO A 40 -6.99 -10.02 -20.05
C PRO A 40 -5.56 -9.55 -20.37
N LEU A 41 -5.16 -8.41 -19.79
CA LEU A 41 -3.85 -7.82 -20.06
C LEU A 41 -2.72 -8.79 -19.68
N GLU A 42 -2.84 -9.55 -18.56
CA GLU A 42 -1.83 -10.54 -18.19
C GLU A 42 -1.67 -11.59 -19.29
N GLN A 43 -2.76 -12.21 -19.76
CA GLN A 43 -2.72 -13.18 -20.83
C GLN A 43 -2.15 -12.60 -22.15
N TRP A 44 -2.48 -11.33 -22.42
CA TRP A 44 -1.97 -10.63 -23.60
C TRP A 44 -0.45 -10.40 -23.50
N LEU A 45 0.05 -10.05 -22.30
CA LEU A 45 1.47 -9.86 -22.01
C LEU A 45 2.26 -11.18 -22.08
N GLU A 46 1.71 -12.27 -21.53
CA GLU A 46 2.32 -13.61 -21.58
C GLU A 46 2.53 -14.12 -23.01
N ASN A 47 1.63 -13.76 -23.93
CA ASN A 47 1.72 -14.15 -25.34
C ASN A 47 2.66 -13.25 -26.17
N ARG A 48 3.34 -12.28 -25.57
CA ARG A 48 4.28 -11.40 -26.27
C ARG A 48 5.72 -11.89 -26.14
N PRO A 49 6.51 -11.77 -27.21
CA PRO A 49 7.92 -12.16 -27.19
C PRO A 49 8.83 -11.17 -26.45
N ALA A 50 8.35 -9.96 -26.17
CA ALA A 50 9.13 -8.88 -25.56
C ALA A 50 8.24 -7.92 -24.74
N PRO A 51 8.81 -7.21 -23.76
CA PRO A 51 8.12 -6.16 -23.02
C PRO A 51 7.54 -5.06 -23.92
N VAL A 52 6.53 -4.36 -23.40
CA VAL A 52 5.86 -3.27 -24.12
C VAL A 52 6.73 -2.01 -24.05
N ARG A 53 6.88 -1.28 -25.15
CA ARG A 53 7.57 0.01 -25.12
C ARG A 53 6.75 1.04 -24.32
N ALA A 54 7.44 1.97 -23.67
CA ALA A 54 6.79 2.94 -22.78
C ALA A 54 5.71 3.78 -23.49
N GLU A 55 5.95 4.22 -24.72
CA GLU A 55 4.99 4.98 -25.51
C GLU A 55 3.75 4.16 -25.86
N GLU A 56 3.94 2.88 -26.21
CA GLU A 56 2.85 1.93 -26.48
C GLU A 56 2.04 1.69 -25.21
N ALA A 57 2.68 1.47 -24.07
CA ALA A 57 2.01 1.30 -22.78
C ALA A 57 1.18 2.53 -22.37
N CYS A 58 1.72 3.73 -22.56
CA CYS A 58 0.96 4.98 -22.35
C CYS A 58 -0.28 5.06 -23.25
N ALA A 59 -0.15 4.74 -24.53
CA ALA A 59 -1.26 4.80 -25.47
C ALA A 59 -2.35 3.77 -25.13
N MET A 60 -1.96 2.54 -24.79
CA MET A 60 -2.87 1.46 -24.41
C MET A 60 -3.64 1.78 -23.13
N LEU A 61 -2.93 2.24 -22.08
CA LEU A 61 -3.50 2.49 -20.76
C LEU A 61 -4.20 3.85 -20.62
N ARG A 62 -4.04 4.76 -21.56
CA ARG A 62 -4.65 6.10 -21.49
C ARG A 62 -6.12 6.10 -21.07
N PRO A 63 -7.02 5.27 -21.67
CA PRO A 63 -8.42 5.25 -21.26
C PRO A 63 -8.61 4.79 -19.81
N VAL A 64 -7.77 3.86 -19.33
CA VAL A 64 -7.79 3.39 -17.93
C VAL A 64 -7.42 4.52 -16.98
N PHE A 65 -6.34 5.27 -17.26
CA PHE A 65 -5.96 6.45 -16.47
C PHE A 65 -7.07 7.50 -16.42
N GLU A 66 -7.69 7.80 -17.57
CA GLU A 66 -8.82 8.74 -17.67
C GLU A 66 -10.03 8.25 -16.86
N GLY A 67 -10.34 6.95 -16.91
CA GLY A 67 -11.42 6.33 -16.16
C GLY A 67 -11.20 6.37 -14.65
N VAL A 68 -10.01 5.99 -14.17
CA VAL A 68 -9.66 6.05 -12.74
C VAL A 68 -9.65 7.50 -12.24
N ALA A 69 -9.15 8.45 -13.03
CA ALA A 69 -9.21 9.87 -12.69
C ALA A 69 -10.66 10.36 -12.53
N ALA A 70 -11.59 9.88 -13.37
CA ALA A 70 -13.02 10.20 -13.26
C ALA A 70 -13.63 9.58 -11.97
N MET A 71 -13.27 8.35 -11.61
CA MET A 71 -13.63 7.75 -10.33
C MET A 71 -13.15 8.58 -9.14
N HIS A 72 -11.88 8.97 -9.14
CA HIS A 72 -11.29 9.78 -8.08
C HIS A 72 -11.95 11.16 -7.93
N LYS A 73 -12.36 11.78 -9.05
CA LYS A 73 -13.14 13.03 -9.04
C LYS A 73 -14.51 12.84 -8.40
N ALA A 74 -15.11 11.66 -8.55
CA ALA A 74 -16.38 11.31 -7.91
C ALA A 74 -16.20 10.79 -6.45
N GLY A 75 -14.99 10.84 -5.89
CA GLY A 75 -14.70 10.37 -4.53
C GLY A 75 -14.62 8.85 -4.40
N LEU A 76 -14.49 8.13 -5.52
CA LEU A 76 -14.40 6.68 -5.56
C LEU A 76 -12.97 6.21 -5.77
N VAL A 77 -12.61 5.06 -5.20
CA VAL A 77 -11.32 4.39 -5.34
C VAL A 77 -11.59 2.98 -5.86
N HIS A 78 -10.81 2.52 -6.86
CA HIS A 78 -11.04 1.24 -7.52
C HIS A 78 -10.53 0.04 -6.70
N ARG A 79 -9.33 0.12 -6.14
CA ARG A 79 -8.65 -0.86 -5.26
C ARG A 79 -8.27 -2.21 -5.86
N GLY A 80 -8.77 -2.53 -7.04
CA GLY A 80 -8.52 -3.81 -7.71
C GLY A 80 -7.82 -3.66 -9.07
N ILE A 81 -6.91 -2.69 -9.21
CA ILE A 81 -6.19 -2.48 -10.47
C ILE A 81 -5.04 -3.47 -10.56
N CYS A 82 -5.17 -4.41 -11.50
CA CYS A 82 -4.16 -5.43 -11.82
C CYS A 82 -4.35 -5.86 -13.27
N PRO A 83 -3.38 -6.55 -13.90
CA PRO A 83 -3.49 -6.96 -15.30
C PRO A 83 -4.65 -7.91 -15.59
N GLU A 84 -5.09 -8.71 -14.63
CA GLU A 84 -6.25 -9.62 -14.77
C GLU A 84 -7.57 -8.85 -14.91
N ASN A 85 -7.67 -7.68 -14.26
CA ASN A 85 -8.85 -6.82 -14.31
C ASN A 85 -8.81 -5.80 -15.45
N ILE A 86 -7.74 -5.74 -16.21
CA ILE A 86 -7.62 -4.90 -17.40
C ILE A 86 -7.82 -5.77 -18.65
N ARG A 87 -8.65 -5.28 -19.59
CA ARG A 87 -8.94 -5.93 -20.86
C ARG A 87 -8.32 -5.17 -22.01
N VAL A 88 -7.53 -5.86 -22.84
CA VAL A 88 -7.05 -5.33 -24.13
C VAL A 88 -8.11 -5.56 -25.18
N MET A 89 -8.61 -4.48 -25.75
CA MET A 89 -9.67 -4.47 -26.76
C MET A 89 -9.10 -4.68 -28.17
N ALA A 90 -9.97 -4.95 -29.13
CA ALA A 90 -9.58 -5.17 -30.52
C ALA A 90 -8.86 -3.98 -31.17
N ASP A 91 -9.10 -2.76 -30.67
CA ASP A 91 -8.43 -1.53 -31.12
C ASP A 91 -7.06 -1.29 -30.43
N GLY A 92 -6.61 -2.25 -29.60
CA GLY A 92 -5.38 -2.17 -28.82
C GLY A 92 -5.45 -1.30 -27.58
N ARG A 93 -6.58 -0.69 -27.26
CA ARG A 93 -6.77 0.09 -26.03
C ARG A 93 -7.18 -0.79 -24.87
N CYS A 94 -6.88 -0.34 -23.67
CA CYS A 94 -7.24 -1.04 -22.44
C CYS A 94 -8.50 -0.48 -21.81
N ARG A 95 -9.29 -1.37 -21.17
CA ARG A 95 -10.43 -1.03 -20.33
C ARG A 95 -10.32 -1.74 -18.99
N LEU A 96 -10.71 -1.07 -17.92
CA LEU A 96 -10.63 -1.55 -16.55
C LEU A 96 -11.98 -2.10 -16.08
N ALA A 97 -11.96 -3.30 -15.55
CA ALA A 97 -13.08 -4.02 -14.95
C ALA A 97 -12.77 -4.37 -13.47
N GLY A 98 -13.60 -5.16 -12.87
CA GLY A 98 -13.32 -5.80 -11.59
C GLY A 98 -13.31 -4.84 -10.40
N TYR A 99 -14.37 -4.04 -10.24
CA TYR A 99 -14.51 -3.11 -9.12
C TYR A 99 -14.44 -3.85 -7.77
N ALA A 100 -13.43 -3.55 -6.95
CA ALA A 100 -13.34 -4.06 -5.60
C ALA A 100 -14.29 -3.31 -4.67
N THR A 101 -15.29 -4.01 -4.14
CA THR A 101 -16.27 -3.42 -3.24
C THR A 101 -15.74 -3.39 -1.81
N VAL A 102 -15.47 -2.22 -1.28
CA VAL A 102 -14.95 -2.00 0.10
C VAL A 102 -15.91 -2.54 1.16
N GLY A 103 -17.21 -2.52 0.89
CA GLY A 103 -18.23 -3.03 1.81
C GLY A 103 -18.08 -4.52 2.16
N LEU A 104 -17.34 -5.28 1.37
CA LEU A 104 -17.04 -6.69 1.63
C LEU A 104 -15.89 -6.88 2.65
N ARG A 105 -15.16 -5.81 2.97
CA ARG A 105 -14.06 -5.81 3.95
C ARG A 105 -14.48 -5.48 5.38
N THR A 106 -15.78 -5.37 5.66
CA THR A 106 -16.25 -5.12 7.02
C THR A 106 -15.84 -6.25 7.95
N ALA A 107 -15.29 -5.87 9.10
CA ALA A 107 -14.87 -6.80 10.14
C ALA A 107 -16.02 -7.79 10.46
N GLY A 108 -15.72 -9.09 10.37
CA GLY A 108 -16.69 -10.15 10.61
C GLY A 108 -17.45 -10.67 9.40
N SER A 109 -17.22 -10.15 8.19
CA SER A 109 -17.88 -10.63 6.96
C SER A 109 -17.42 -12.03 6.51
N GLY A 110 -16.30 -12.54 7.02
CA GLY A 110 -15.69 -13.80 6.57
C GLY A 110 -15.15 -13.75 5.12
N LEU A 111 -15.25 -12.63 4.45
CA LEU A 111 -14.70 -12.42 3.11
C LEU A 111 -13.25 -11.95 3.22
N HIS A 112 -12.36 -12.70 2.60
CA HIS A 112 -10.95 -12.33 2.53
C HIS A 112 -10.75 -11.11 1.63
N GLU A 113 -9.77 -10.28 1.98
CA GLU A 113 -9.35 -9.17 1.15
C GLU A 113 -8.88 -9.70 -0.21
N GLN A 114 -9.33 -9.06 -1.28
CA GLN A 114 -8.88 -9.38 -2.62
C GLN A 114 -7.58 -8.61 -2.88
N LEU A 115 -6.45 -9.25 -2.58
CA LEU A 115 -5.12 -8.71 -2.79
C LEU A 115 -4.50 -9.32 -4.03
N TYR A 116 -3.84 -8.48 -4.81
CA TYR A 116 -3.14 -8.87 -6.03
C TYR A 116 -1.63 -8.69 -5.81
N GLU A 117 -0.88 -9.80 -5.73
CA GLU A 117 0.56 -9.77 -5.48
C GLU A 117 1.30 -8.94 -6.53
N GLY A 118 2.16 -8.03 -6.08
CA GLY A 118 2.87 -7.09 -6.93
C GLY A 118 2.08 -5.83 -7.29
N TYR A 119 0.74 -5.86 -7.23
CA TYR A 119 -0.12 -4.75 -7.67
C TYR A 119 -0.84 -4.04 -6.54
N SER A 120 -1.20 -4.74 -5.47
CA SER A 120 -1.81 -4.14 -4.28
C SER A 120 -0.80 -3.29 -3.52
N ALA A 121 -1.23 -2.08 -3.14
CA ALA A 121 -0.43 -1.13 -2.39
C ALA A 121 -0.22 -1.56 -0.93
N PRO A 122 0.84 -1.10 -0.24
CA PRO A 122 1.15 -1.50 1.14
C PRO A 122 -0.02 -1.30 2.12
N GLU A 123 -0.74 -0.18 1.99
CA GLU A 123 -1.89 0.15 2.84
C GLU A 123 -3.07 -0.82 2.68
N GLN A 124 -3.10 -1.64 1.63
CA GLN A 124 -4.13 -2.66 1.44
C GLN A 124 -3.88 -3.93 2.27
N TYR A 125 -2.68 -4.10 2.80
CA TYR A 125 -2.30 -5.25 3.64
C TYR A 125 -2.52 -5.00 5.14
N THR A 126 -2.98 -3.82 5.52
CA THR A 126 -3.18 -3.44 6.93
C THR A 126 -4.50 -2.72 7.12
N THR A 127 -5.11 -2.88 8.30
CA THR A 127 -6.30 -2.12 8.71
C THR A 127 -5.92 -0.82 9.43
N ALA A 128 -4.63 -0.58 9.68
CA ALA A 128 -4.15 0.60 10.37
C ALA A 128 -4.00 1.83 9.46
N GLU A 129 -3.91 1.62 8.14
CA GLU A 129 -3.78 2.67 7.16
C GLU A 129 -5.05 2.79 6.31
N PHE A 130 -5.36 4.03 5.90
CA PHE A 130 -6.52 4.29 5.05
C PHE A 130 -6.15 4.14 3.58
N GLU A 131 -7.01 3.48 2.82
CA GLU A 131 -6.93 3.42 1.38
C GLU A 131 -7.50 4.70 0.76
N GLY A 132 -6.85 5.17 -0.30
CA GLY A 132 -7.23 6.41 -0.96
C GLY A 132 -6.89 6.40 -2.45
N ARG A 133 -6.93 7.57 -3.08
CA ARG A 133 -6.55 7.73 -4.48
C ARG A 133 -5.14 7.23 -4.77
N TYR A 134 -4.23 7.45 -3.84
CA TYR A 134 -2.83 7.00 -3.89
C TYR A 134 -2.67 5.46 -3.92
N THR A 135 -3.68 4.72 -3.52
CA THR A 135 -3.72 3.24 -3.62
C THR A 135 -3.82 2.81 -5.09
N ASP A 136 -4.74 3.42 -5.84
CA ASP A 136 -4.89 3.15 -7.27
C ASP A 136 -3.68 3.63 -8.09
N GLU A 137 -3.04 4.72 -7.68
CA GLU A 137 -1.82 5.24 -8.30
C GLU A 137 -0.66 4.25 -8.20
N TYR A 138 -0.46 3.65 -7.03
CA TYR A 138 0.51 2.57 -6.85
C TYR A 138 0.22 1.40 -7.80
N SER A 139 -1.03 0.97 -7.83
CA SER A 139 -1.45 -0.16 -8.67
C SER A 139 -1.29 0.13 -10.17
N LEU A 140 -1.60 1.35 -10.62
CA LEU A 140 -1.35 1.78 -12.01
C LEU A 140 0.14 1.81 -12.35
N ALA A 141 0.99 2.30 -11.44
CA ALA A 141 2.43 2.26 -11.61
C ALA A 141 2.96 0.82 -11.68
N ALA A 142 2.40 -0.09 -10.86
CA ALA A 142 2.75 -1.51 -10.86
C ALA A 142 2.35 -2.21 -12.17
N VAL A 143 1.17 -1.92 -12.70
CA VAL A 143 0.73 -2.42 -14.01
C VAL A 143 1.65 -1.90 -15.12
N PHE A 144 1.97 -0.60 -15.10
CA PHE A 144 2.87 -0.03 -16.09
C PHE A 144 4.27 -0.65 -16.02
N TYR A 145 4.78 -0.87 -14.79
CA TYR A 145 6.04 -1.57 -14.56
C TYR A 145 6.00 -2.99 -15.17
N ARG A 146 4.94 -3.76 -14.94
CA ARG A 146 4.73 -5.10 -15.52
C ARG A 146 4.80 -5.07 -17.05
N MET A 147 4.16 -4.08 -17.67
CA MET A 147 4.15 -3.94 -19.13
C MET A 147 5.54 -3.66 -19.70
N VAL A 148 6.29 -2.73 -19.11
CA VAL A 148 7.59 -2.30 -19.67
C VAL A 148 8.77 -3.15 -19.20
N CYS A 149 8.64 -3.90 -18.11
CA CYS A 149 9.69 -4.78 -17.59
C CYS A 149 9.48 -6.26 -17.91
N GLY A 150 8.28 -6.65 -18.41
CA GLY A 150 7.94 -8.04 -18.65
C GLY A 150 7.68 -8.87 -17.38
N GLN A 151 7.85 -8.29 -16.20
CA GLN A 151 7.61 -8.93 -14.89
C GLN A 151 6.93 -7.98 -13.92
N ALA A 152 6.16 -8.51 -12.97
CA ALA A 152 5.56 -7.71 -11.90
C ALA A 152 6.63 -7.13 -10.97
N PRO A 153 6.39 -5.98 -10.32
CA PRO A 153 7.25 -5.53 -9.24
C PRO A 153 7.14 -6.48 -8.04
N MET A 154 8.12 -6.40 -7.14
CA MET A 154 8.10 -7.17 -5.90
C MET A 154 6.84 -6.85 -5.08
N PRO A 155 6.14 -7.86 -4.50
CA PRO A 155 4.96 -7.63 -3.69
C PRO A 155 5.20 -6.65 -2.52
N ALA A 156 4.28 -5.71 -2.32
CA ALA A 156 4.43 -4.66 -1.32
C ALA A 156 4.67 -5.20 0.10
N ALA A 157 4.02 -6.30 0.46
CA ALA A 157 4.20 -6.96 1.76
C ALA A 157 5.66 -7.42 1.99
N GLN A 158 6.34 -7.88 0.94
CA GLN A 158 7.76 -8.26 1.01
C GLN A 158 8.65 -7.01 1.07
N ARG A 159 8.33 -5.96 0.30
CA ARG A 159 9.08 -4.72 0.24
C ARG A 159 9.06 -3.95 1.56
N VAL A 160 7.98 -4.03 2.34
CA VAL A 160 7.89 -3.43 3.69
C VAL A 160 8.95 -4.03 4.63
N VAL A 161 9.28 -5.31 4.46
CA VAL A 161 10.32 -5.98 5.25
C VAL A 161 11.73 -5.65 4.73
N SER A 162 11.92 -5.71 3.41
CA SER A 162 13.17 -5.39 2.74
C SER A 162 12.91 -4.94 1.30
N ASP A 163 13.02 -3.64 1.04
CA ASP A 163 12.76 -3.09 -0.29
C ASP A 163 13.97 -3.30 -1.21
N SER A 164 13.89 -4.35 -2.02
CA SER A 164 14.85 -4.66 -3.08
C SER A 164 14.20 -4.67 -4.47
N ASN A 165 13.07 -3.96 -4.64
CA ASN A 165 12.42 -3.86 -5.96
C ASN A 165 13.37 -3.21 -6.97
N PRO A 166 13.74 -3.89 -8.07
CA PRO A 166 14.68 -3.35 -9.03
C PRO A 166 14.06 -2.17 -9.79
N ARG A 167 14.90 -1.19 -10.15
CA ARG A 167 14.46 -0.11 -11.05
C ARG A 167 14.09 -0.68 -12.42
N ALA A 168 13.07 -0.12 -13.05
CA ALA A 168 12.61 -0.59 -14.35
C ALA A 168 13.74 -0.68 -15.39
N ARG A 169 14.61 0.31 -15.42
CA ARG A 169 15.77 0.35 -16.35
C ARG A 169 16.87 -0.67 -16.02
N THR A 170 16.92 -1.17 -14.80
CA THR A 170 17.82 -2.28 -14.42
C THR A 170 17.31 -3.59 -14.97
N VAL A 171 15.98 -3.77 -15.00
CA VAL A 171 15.32 -4.98 -15.53
C VAL A 171 15.30 -4.95 -17.05
N GLU A 172 14.89 -3.81 -17.64
CA GLU A 172 14.78 -3.61 -19.08
C GLU A 172 15.50 -2.31 -19.47
N PRO A 173 16.72 -2.39 -20.00
CA PRO A 173 17.54 -1.23 -20.36
C PRO A 173 16.92 -0.30 -21.41
N ALA A 174 15.96 -0.82 -22.22
CA ALA A 174 15.25 -0.03 -23.22
C ALA A 174 14.22 0.94 -22.59
N VAL A 175 13.89 0.79 -21.32
CA VAL A 175 12.99 1.73 -20.61
C VAL A 175 13.67 3.10 -20.50
N PRO A 176 13.01 4.19 -20.92
CA PRO A 176 13.55 5.54 -20.76
C PRO A 176 13.86 5.88 -19.29
N ALA A 177 14.95 6.62 -19.05
CA ALA A 177 15.37 6.95 -17.68
C ALA A 177 14.27 7.66 -16.89
N TYR A 178 13.60 8.65 -17.51
CA TYR A 178 12.51 9.39 -16.86
C TYR A 178 11.32 8.47 -16.47
N VAL A 179 10.96 7.49 -17.32
CA VAL A 179 9.91 6.50 -17.00
C VAL A 179 10.33 5.66 -15.79
N SER A 180 11.58 5.19 -15.76
CA SER A 180 12.11 4.42 -14.62
C SER A 180 12.09 5.24 -13.32
N ASP A 181 12.35 6.53 -13.36
CA ASP A 181 12.29 7.43 -12.20
C ASP A 181 10.84 7.66 -11.75
N VAL A 182 9.90 7.85 -12.68
CA VAL A 182 8.46 7.97 -12.39
C VAL A 182 7.93 6.71 -11.73
N LEU A 183 8.27 5.52 -12.26
CA LEU A 183 7.86 4.25 -11.67
C LEU A 183 8.42 4.05 -10.26
N GLN A 184 9.65 4.52 -10.01
CA GLN A 184 10.20 4.50 -8.67
C GLN A 184 9.43 5.41 -7.71
N LEU A 185 8.96 6.57 -8.15
CA LEU A 185 8.12 7.48 -7.35
C LEU A 185 6.72 6.90 -7.13
N GLY A 186 6.07 6.37 -8.17
CA GLY A 186 4.73 5.77 -8.07
C GLY A 186 4.69 4.53 -7.20
N LEU A 187 5.79 3.76 -7.14
CA LEU A 187 5.92 2.55 -6.33
C LEU A 187 6.52 2.79 -4.93
N ARG A 188 6.59 4.04 -4.43
CA ARG A 188 7.02 4.31 -3.05
C ARG A 188 6.09 3.64 -2.05
N LEU A 189 6.67 3.04 -0.99
CA LEU A 189 5.89 2.39 0.06
C LEU A 189 5.12 3.40 0.91
N LYS A 190 5.75 4.55 1.23
CA LYS A 190 5.10 5.62 1.98
C LYS A 190 4.22 6.46 1.06
N VAL A 191 2.96 6.58 1.42
CA VAL A 191 1.93 7.33 0.68
C VAL A 191 2.37 8.76 0.37
N MET A 192 2.91 9.49 1.36
CA MET A 192 3.31 10.89 1.21
C MET A 192 4.51 11.11 0.26
N GLU A 193 5.24 10.04 -0.05
CA GLU A 193 6.40 10.10 -0.97
C GLU A 193 6.01 9.73 -2.40
N ARG A 194 4.75 9.29 -2.63
CA ARG A 194 4.24 8.93 -3.98
C ARG A 194 3.79 10.15 -4.76
N ILE A 195 3.63 9.97 -6.05
CA ILE A 195 2.83 10.85 -6.90
C ILE A 195 1.39 10.80 -6.38
N GLN A 196 0.73 11.94 -6.25
CA GLN A 196 -0.53 12.06 -5.49
C GLN A 196 -1.79 12.01 -6.35
N THR A 197 -1.67 12.09 -7.68
CA THR A 197 -2.85 12.06 -8.56
C THR A 197 -2.58 11.28 -9.85
N VAL A 198 -3.58 10.55 -10.30
CA VAL A 198 -3.54 9.77 -11.54
C VAL A 198 -3.18 10.63 -12.77
N PRO A 199 -3.72 11.85 -12.96
CA PRO A 199 -3.29 12.72 -14.03
C PRO A 199 -1.79 13.08 -13.99
N GLN A 200 -1.24 13.36 -12.78
CA GLN A 200 0.20 13.62 -12.62
C GLN A 200 1.03 12.39 -13.01
N LEU A 201 0.62 11.20 -12.56
CA LEU A 201 1.31 9.95 -12.91
C LEU A 201 1.31 9.75 -14.43
N TYR A 202 0.16 9.92 -15.10
CA TYR A 202 0.06 9.77 -16.55
C TYR A 202 0.93 10.80 -17.31
N GLN A 203 0.88 12.07 -16.91
CA GLN A 203 1.70 13.12 -17.51
C GLN A 203 3.19 12.83 -17.35
N ALA A 204 3.62 12.40 -16.16
CA ALA A 204 5.01 12.07 -15.90
C ALA A 204 5.49 10.86 -16.73
N LEU A 205 4.65 9.83 -16.91
CA LEU A 205 4.96 8.68 -17.77
C LEU A 205 5.00 9.07 -19.27
N SER A 206 4.30 10.12 -19.67
CA SER A 206 4.14 10.54 -21.07
C SER A 206 5.08 11.68 -21.51
N SER A 207 5.63 12.44 -20.56
CA SER A 207 6.49 13.62 -20.86
C SER A 207 7.72 13.66 -19.95
N LYS A 208 8.89 13.67 -20.58
CA LYS A 208 10.16 13.82 -19.88
C LYS A 208 10.27 15.18 -19.19
N GLU A 209 9.83 16.25 -19.87
CA GLU A 209 9.91 17.63 -19.36
C GLU A 209 9.09 17.76 -18.06
N TYR A 210 7.89 17.18 -18.06
CA TYR A 210 7.04 17.16 -16.85
C TYR A 210 7.69 16.36 -15.72
N THR A 211 8.33 15.23 -16.04
CA THR A 211 9.03 14.41 -15.04
C THR A 211 10.21 15.15 -14.43
N ASP A 212 10.99 15.86 -15.24
CA ASP A 212 12.13 16.63 -14.76
C ASP A 212 11.69 17.75 -13.79
N GLU A 213 10.54 18.37 -14.04
CA GLU A 213 9.94 19.38 -13.14
C GLU A 213 9.40 18.73 -11.86
N LEU A 214 8.61 17.65 -11.98
CA LEU A 214 8.05 16.91 -10.87
C LEU A 214 9.15 16.40 -9.92
N THR A 215 10.21 15.84 -10.47
CA THR A 215 11.33 15.30 -9.69
C THR A 215 12.07 16.40 -8.93
N ARG A 216 12.15 17.61 -9.46
CA ARG A 216 12.73 18.76 -8.73
C ARG A 216 11.86 19.15 -7.53
N THR A 217 10.54 19.17 -7.69
CA THR A 217 9.60 19.56 -6.62
C THR A 217 9.45 18.47 -5.55
N MET A 218 9.57 17.20 -5.93
CA MET A 218 9.46 16.05 -5.00
C MET A 218 10.80 15.67 -4.33
N LYS A 219 11.94 16.20 -4.76
CA LYS A 219 13.17 16.09 -3.98
C LYS A 219 12.98 16.89 -2.70
N PRO A 220 13.17 16.31 -1.50
CA PRO A 220 13.28 17.12 -0.30
C PRO A 220 14.42 18.12 -0.57
N GLU A 221 14.15 19.39 -0.33
CA GLU A 221 15.21 20.40 -0.36
C GLU A 221 16.34 19.87 0.54
N THR A 222 17.45 19.52 -0.06
CA THR A 222 18.67 19.28 0.71
C THR A 222 18.89 20.62 1.43
N PRO A 223 18.92 20.68 2.77
CA PRO A 223 19.15 21.93 3.44
C PRO A 223 20.42 22.50 2.84
N MET A 224 20.30 23.68 2.21
CA MET A 224 21.44 24.43 1.72
C MET A 224 22.40 24.55 2.90
N HIS A 225 23.52 23.84 2.87
CA HIS A 225 24.59 24.11 3.80
C HIS A 225 24.97 25.58 3.58
N PRO A 226 24.78 26.47 4.54
CA PRO A 226 25.39 27.76 4.48
C PRO A 226 26.90 27.54 4.41
N ALA A 227 27.54 28.24 3.48
CA ALA A 227 28.98 28.23 3.30
C ALA A 227 29.69 28.26 4.66
N ARG A 228 30.60 27.31 4.82
CA ARG A 228 31.50 27.09 5.95
C ARG A 228 32.08 28.40 6.48
N ALA A 229 31.45 28.92 7.54
CA ALA A 229 32.12 29.82 8.46
C ALA A 229 32.76 28.93 9.54
N GLU A 230 34.08 28.93 9.61
CA GLU A 230 34.84 28.32 10.68
C GLU A 230 34.38 28.90 12.03
N GLN A 231 33.71 28.11 12.85
CA GLN A 231 33.69 28.34 14.29
C GLN A 231 33.70 27.00 15.02
N SER A 232 34.77 26.90 15.80
CA SER A 232 35.13 25.88 16.75
C SER A 232 34.07 25.56 17.78
N GLY A 233 33.87 24.26 18.06
CA GLY A 233 33.72 23.80 19.45
C GLY A 233 32.38 23.98 20.13
N GLN A 234 31.30 23.30 19.67
CA GLN A 234 30.13 23.09 20.55
C GLN A 234 29.29 21.82 20.25
N GLY A 235 29.80 20.88 19.46
CA GLY A 235 29.11 19.64 19.11
C GLY A 235 29.26 18.47 20.12
N ARG A 236 29.96 18.65 21.21
CA ARG A 236 30.30 17.54 22.13
C ARG A 236 29.40 17.39 23.37
N GLU A 237 28.68 18.45 23.73
CA GLU A 237 27.86 18.45 24.96
C GLU A 237 26.47 17.81 24.76
N HIS A 238 25.87 17.92 23.59
CA HIS A 238 24.54 17.32 23.35
C HIS A 238 24.55 15.78 23.22
N LEU A 239 25.63 15.19 22.74
CA LEU A 239 25.76 13.73 22.63
C LEU A 239 25.96 13.06 23.99
N LEU A 240 26.61 13.77 24.95
CA LEU A 240 26.80 13.32 26.34
C LEU A 240 25.49 13.40 27.12
N SER A 241 24.63 14.41 26.86
CA SER A 241 23.31 14.55 27.47
C SER A 241 22.36 13.43 27.07
N LEU A 242 22.34 13.01 25.80
CA LEU A 242 21.48 11.91 25.31
C LEU A 242 21.90 10.55 25.90
N LYS A 243 23.18 10.29 26.00
CA LYS A 243 23.71 9.08 26.66
C LYS A 243 23.44 9.06 28.16
N GLY A 244 23.49 10.22 28.81
CA GLY A 244 23.10 10.37 30.22
C GLY A 244 21.60 10.11 30.44
N LEU A 245 20.73 10.60 29.53
CA LEU A 245 19.30 10.37 29.61
C LEU A 245 18.94 8.88 29.41
N LEU A 246 19.58 8.22 28.45
CA LEU A 246 19.37 6.78 28.19
C LEU A 246 19.88 5.92 29.36
N ALA A 247 21.01 6.27 29.97
CA ALA A 247 21.53 5.60 31.18
C ALA A 247 20.58 5.79 32.37
N GLY A 248 20.00 6.97 32.55
CA GLY A 248 19.01 7.26 33.59
C GLY A 248 17.74 6.43 33.45
N ILE A 249 17.23 6.29 32.22
CA ILE A 249 16.04 5.46 31.91
C ILE A 249 16.31 3.98 32.18
N LEU A 250 17.50 3.47 31.83
CA LEU A 250 17.89 2.08 32.08
C LEU A 250 18.01 1.78 33.61
N ILE A 251 18.54 2.72 34.38
CA ILE A 251 18.60 2.59 35.84
C ILE A 251 17.20 2.60 36.44
N LEU A 252 16.32 3.48 36.02
CA LEU A 252 14.92 3.53 36.47
C LEU A 252 14.17 2.23 36.17
N LEU A 253 14.32 1.68 34.98
CA LEU A 253 13.73 0.40 34.60
C LEU A 253 14.28 -0.77 35.44
N SER A 254 15.56 -0.80 35.72
CA SER A 254 16.16 -1.85 36.55
C SER A 254 15.67 -1.79 38.01
N VAL A 255 15.51 -0.60 38.58
CA VAL A 255 14.93 -0.41 39.91
C VAL A 255 13.47 -0.84 39.95
N LEU A 256 12.66 -0.52 38.91
CA LEU A 256 11.28 -0.94 38.83
C LEU A 256 11.15 -2.47 38.77
N ILE A 257 11.98 -3.13 37.99
CA ILE A 257 12.04 -4.61 37.92
C ILE A 257 12.39 -5.22 39.27
N LEU A 258 13.38 -4.66 39.99
CA LEU A 258 13.75 -5.15 41.32
C LEU A 258 12.64 -4.96 42.36
N LEU A 259 11.90 -3.85 42.30
CA LEU A 259 10.76 -3.60 43.19
C LEU A 259 9.61 -4.56 42.91
N THR A 260 9.31 -4.86 41.62
CA THR A 260 8.28 -5.84 41.28
C THR A 260 8.65 -7.25 41.68
N LEU A 261 9.91 -7.65 41.51
CA LEU A 261 10.39 -8.95 41.96
C LEU A 261 10.34 -9.08 43.49
N TRP A 262 10.73 -8.01 44.20
CA TRP A 262 10.62 -8.00 45.66
C TRP A 262 9.18 -8.09 46.15
N GLY A 263 8.25 -7.38 45.51
CA GLY A 263 6.83 -7.48 45.80
C GLY A 263 6.27 -8.91 45.59
N ILE A 264 6.70 -9.60 44.52
CA ILE A 264 6.31 -10.99 44.27
C ILE A 264 6.88 -11.94 45.33
N VAL A 265 8.10 -11.78 45.75
CA VAL A 265 8.73 -12.59 46.79
C VAL A 265 8.05 -12.36 48.13
N SER A 266 7.78 -11.10 48.51
CA SER A 266 7.15 -10.74 49.78
C SER A 266 5.70 -11.28 49.88
N SER A 267 4.94 -11.24 48.74
CA SER A 267 3.62 -11.80 48.72
C SER A 267 3.57 -13.33 48.79
N LYS A 268 4.64 -14.02 48.39
CA LYS A 268 4.80 -15.48 48.57
C LYS A 268 5.10 -15.85 50.04
N GLU A 269 5.85 -15.05 50.77
CA GLU A 269 6.10 -15.28 52.20
C GLU A 269 4.85 -15.12 53.05
N GLU A 270 3.97 -14.14 52.73
CA GLU A 270 2.67 -13.99 53.41
C GLU A 270 1.72 -15.20 53.14
N GLN A 271 1.72 -15.73 51.92
CA GLN A 271 0.89 -16.92 51.61
C GLN A 271 1.41 -18.20 52.29
N LEU A 272 2.72 -18.34 52.49
CA LEU A 272 3.31 -19.48 53.19
C LEU A 272 3.02 -19.46 54.71
N SER A 273 2.91 -18.27 55.33
CA SER A 273 2.54 -18.13 56.74
C SER A 273 1.10 -18.45 57.05
N LEU A 274 0.19 -18.34 56.11
CA LEU A 274 -1.24 -18.68 56.25
C LEU A 274 -1.58 -20.17 56.09
N ILE A 275 -0.67 -20.97 55.53
CA ILE A 275 -0.88 -22.43 55.34
C ILE A 275 -0.54 -23.23 56.59
N HIS A 276 0.08 -22.64 57.62
CA HIS A 276 0.51 -23.38 58.83
C HIS A 276 -0.50 -23.37 60.01
N ILE A 277 -1.73 -22.83 59.83
CA ILE A 277 -2.73 -22.75 60.92
C ILE A 277 -4.03 -23.39 60.46
N SER A 278 -4.04 -24.65 60.06
CA SER A 278 -5.28 -25.47 60.07
C SER A 278 -5.00 -26.97 59.89
N GLU A 279 -4.54 -27.62 60.95
CA GLU A 279 -4.81 -29.07 61.13
C GLU A 279 -5.90 -29.25 62.20
N PRO A 280 -7.09 -29.80 61.84
CA PRO A 280 -8.03 -30.29 62.84
C PRO A 280 -7.73 -31.77 63.14
N THR A 281 -7.39 -32.04 64.38
CA THR A 281 -7.32 -33.36 65.03
C THR A 281 -8.62 -34.14 64.83
N ARG A 282 -8.58 -35.26 64.07
CA ARG A 282 -9.64 -36.28 64.07
C ARG A 282 -9.50 -37.18 65.24
N ARG A 283 -10.44 -37.10 66.17
CA ARG A 283 -10.72 -38.20 67.21
C ARG A 283 -11.50 -39.31 66.54
N VAL A 284 -10.95 -40.53 66.60
CA VAL A 284 -11.64 -41.78 66.32
C VAL A 284 -12.39 -42.15 67.55
N VAL A 285 -13.67 -42.45 67.47
CA VAL A 285 -14.49 -43.20 68.48
C VAL A 285 -14.96 -44.49 67.84
N ILE A 286 -14.52 -45.60 68.44
CA ILE A 286 -14.96 -46.94 68.11
C ILE A 286 -16.15 -47.26 69.05
N SER A 287 -17.24 -47.76 68.52
CA SER A 287 -18.07 -48.83 69.03
C SER A 287 -19.08 -49.30 67.97
#